data_b07e9b72974a2bd3fe7c0d519bfa9373
#
_entry.id   b07e9b72974a2bd3fe7c0d519bfa9373
#
_cell.length_a   1.000
_cell.length_b   1.000
_cell.length_c   1.000
_cell.angle_alpha   90.00
_cell.angle_beta   90.00
_cell.angle_gamma   90.00
#
_symmetry.space_group_name_H-M   'P 1'
#
loop_
_entity.id
_entity.type
_entity.pdbx_description
1 polymer ?
#
loop_
_entity_poly.entity_id
_entity_poly.type
_entity_poly.pdbx_seq_one_letter_code
_entity_poly.pdbx_strand_id
1 'polypeptide(L)'
;MELTKKEQELVKKQDFRDLCLNVEQKLLDLPESVSGEDLEKIMPTKSTFADGCYIREIFVPAGQFFTTEIHKKDHPFFLLKGKLSMVSEHGVLNIEAPYHGITKKGTKRLVQIHEDVVFITVHATDKTTVEEVRKDVLAESFDDPAVFLKQ
;
A
#
# COMPACT_ATOMS: atom_id res chain seq x y z
N MET A 1 8.88 18.55 -29.45
CA MET A 1 9.64 17.32 -29.24
C MET A 1 8.76 16.30 -28.51
N GLU A 2 8.63 15.13 -29.06
CA GLU A 2 7.84 14.07 -28.45
C GLU A 2 8.67 13.35 -27.37
N LEU A 3 8.01 12.98 -26.28
CA LEU A 3 8.63 12.20 -25.20
C LEU A 3 8.82 10.76 -25.68
N THR A 4 9.94 10.15 -25.29
CA THR A 4 10.15 8.73 -25.45
C THR A 4 9.13 7.93 -24.62
N LYS A 5 8.92 6.68 -24.97
CA LYS A 5 8.02 5.79 -24.21
C LYS A 5 8.40 5.70 -22.73
N LYS A 6 9.70 5.64 -22.45
CA LYS A 6 10.22 5.61 -21.08
C LYS A 6 9.90 6.91 -20.31
N GLU A 7 10.08 8.05 -20.95
CA GLU A 7 9.76 9.35 -20.35
C GLU A 7 8.27 9.50 -20.10
N GLN A 8 7.42 9.03 -21.01
CA GLN A 8 5.97 9.01 -20.82
C GLN A 8 5.54 8.16 -19.61
N GLU A 9 6.17 6.99 -19.43
CA GLU A 9 5.93 6.13 -18.27
C GLU A 9 6.34 6.80 -16.95
N LEU A 10 7.49 7.49 -16.93
CA LEU A 10 7.96 8.21 -15.75
C LEU A 10 7.02 9.37 -15.38
N VAL A 11 6.54 10.12 -16.36
CA VAL A 11 5.56 11.19 -16.14
C VAL A 11 4.28 10.61 -15.55
N LYS A 12 3.77 9.53 -16.11
CA LYS A 12 2.56 8.85 -15.64
C LYS A 12 2.70 8.38 -14.18
N LYS A 13 3.82 7.81 -13.82
CA LYS A 13 4.11 7.40 -12.44
C LYS A 13 4.17 8.59 -11.49
N GLN A 14 4.85 9.66 -11.88
CA GLN A 14 4.95 10.85 -11.05
C GLN A 14 3.58 11.50 -10.85
N ASP A 15 2.79 11.63 -11.90
CA ASP A 15 1.45 12.19 -11.83
C ASP A 15 0.56 11.39 -10.88
N PHE A 16 0.65 10.06 -10.92
CA PHE A 16 -0.10 9.19 -10.02
C PHE A 16 0.36 9.33 -8.57
N ARG A 17 1.67 9.42 -8.32
CA ARG A 17 2.21 9.68 -6.98
C ARG A 17 1.70 11.00 -6.41
N ASP A 18 1.70 12.06 -7.21
CA ASP A 18 1.19 13.36 -6.82
C ASP A 18 -0.31 13.30 -6.50
N LEU A 19 -1.08 12.57 -7.31
CA LEU A 19 -2.49 12.34 -7.05
C LEU A 19 -2.72 11.63 -5.70
N CYS A 20 -1.97 10.57 -5.42
CA CYS A 20 -2.07 9.84 -4.16
C CYS A 20 -1.77 10.73 -2.95
N LEU A 21 -0.73 11.56 -3.03
CA LEU A 21 -0.38 12.49 -1.96
C LEU A 21 -1.46 13.55 -1.74
N ASN A 22 -2.05 14.07 -2.80
CA ASN A 22 -3.16 15.02 -2.73
C ASN A 22 -4.40 14.39 -2.07
N VAL A 23 -4.76 13.17 -2.49
CA VAL A 23 -5.91 12.45 -1.91
C VAL A 23 -5.64 12.14 -0.44
N GLU A 24 -4.45 11.67 -0.10
CA GLU A 24 -4.06 11.39 1.28
C GLU A 24 -4.20 12.62 2.18
N GLN A 25 -3.72 13.77 1.73
CA GLN A 25 -3.86 15.01 2.48
C GLN A 25 -5.32 15.41 2.69
N LYS A 26 -6.15 15.28 1.66
CA LYS A 26 -7.58 15.55 1.77
C LYS A 26 -8.29 14.60 2.74
N LEU A 27 -7.90 13.33 2.77
CA LEU A 27 -8.44 12.36 3.72
C LEU A 27 -8.05 12.70 5.15
N LEU A 28 -6.80 13.11 5.39
CA LEU A 28 -6.32 13.52 6.71
C LEU A 28 -7.04 14.78 7.22
N ASP A 29 -7.45 15.67 6.32
CA ASP A 29 -8.15 16.90 6.66
C ASP A 29 -9.65 16.70 6.96
N LEU A 30 -10.20 15.51 6.68
CA LEU A 30 -11.61 15.21 6.96
C LEU A 30 -11.84 15.06 8.48
N PRO A 31 -12.98 15.60 9.01
CA PRO A 31 -13.30 15.47 10.43
C PRO A 31 -13.45 14.03 10.92
N GLU A 32 -13.93 13.13 10.05
CA GLU A 32 -14.10 11.70 10.32
C GLU A 32 -12.83 10.88 10.10
N SER A 33 -11.72 11.51 9.78
CA SER A 33 -10.44 10.82 9.60
C SER A 33 -9.98 10.16 10.91
N VAL A 34 -9.50 8.93 10.81
CA VAL A 34 -9.05 8.12 11.94
C VAL A 34 -7.60 7.73 11.76
N SER A 35 -6.82 7.81 12.83
CA SER A 35 -5.39 7.47 12.81
C SER A 35 -4.94 6.89 14.16
N GLY A 36 -3.72 6.33 14.19
CA GLY A 36 -3.11 5.82 15.43
C GLY A 36 -3.88 4.66 16.05
N GLU A 37 -4.07 4.72 17.37
CA GLU A 37 -4.74 3.66 18.13
C GLU A 37 -6.20 3.44 17.71
N ASP A 38 -6.89 4.50 17.30
CA ASP A 38 -8.28 4.40 16.83
C ASP A 38 -8.35 3.65 15.52
N LEU A 39 -7.37 3.83 14.64
CA LEU A 39 -7.26 3.09 13.39
C LEU A 39 -7.06 1.59 13.67
N GLU A 40 -6.20 1.23 14.61
CA GLU A 40 -5.96 -0.16 14.99
C GLU A 40 -7.22 -0.86 15.53
N LYS A 41 -8.11 -0.14 16.19
CA LYS A 41 -9.40 -0.68 16.64
C LYS A 41 -10.35 -1.00 15.48
N ILE A 42 -10.33 -0.17 14.42
CA ILE A 42 -11.18 -0.34 13.24
C ILE A 42 -10.59 -1.37 12.30
N MET A 43 -9.27 -1.33 12.11
CA MET A 43 -8.51 -2.17 11.18
C MET A 43 -7.41 -2.93 11.93
N PRO A 44 -7.78 -3.91 12.78
CA PRO A 44 -6.79 -4.62 13.59
C PRO A 44 -5.81 -5.42 12.75
N THR A 45 -4.56 -5.42 13.18
CA THR A 45 -3.47 -6.12 12.54
C THR A 45 -2.97 -7.28 13.38
N LYS A 46 -2.48 -8.34 12.71
CA LYS A 46 -1.78 -9.45 13.33
C LYS A 46 -0.42 -9.59 12.65
N SER A 47 0.63 -9.60 13.45
CA SER A 47 2.00 -9.74 12.99
C SER A 47 2.55 -11.11 13.36
N THR A 48 3.15 -11.79 12.38
CA THR A 48 3.76 -13.11 12.57
C THR A 48 5.14 -13.09 11.93
N PHE A 49 6.12 -13.67 12.62
CA PHE A 49 7.50 -13.77 12.16
C PHE A 49 7.87 -15.22 11.88
N ALA A 50 8.59 -15.43 10.80
CA ALA A 50 9.23 -16.69 10.46
C ALA A 50 10.63 -16.38 9.92
N ASP A 51 11.45 -17.39 9.75
CA ASP A 51 12.82 -17.20 9.27
C ASP A 51 12.84 -16.47 7.93
N GLY A 52 13.40 -15.26 7.95
CA GLY A 52 13.54 -14.43 6.75
C GLY A 52 12.28 -13.76 6.26
N CYS A 53 11.17 -13.82 6.99
CA CYS A 53 9.95 -13.12 6.57
C CYS A 53 9.08 -12.62 7.73
N TYR A 54 8.33 -11.58 7.42
CA TYR A 54 7.31 -10.98 8.27
C TYR A 54 5.96 -11.08 7.56
N ILE A 55 4.97 -11.59 8.27
CA ILE A 55 3.60 -11.72 7.76
C ILE A 55 2.71 -10.74 8.50
N ARG A 56 2.07 -9.85 7.75
CA ARG A 56 1.12 -8.88 8.28
C ARG A 56 -0.28 -9.20 7.78
N GLU A 57 -1.17 -9.52 8.69
CA GLU A 57 -2.59 -9.71 8.40
C GLU A 57 -3.36 -8.49 8.91
N ILE A 58 -4.27 -7.97 8.09
CA ILE A 58 -5.13 -6.85 8.47
C ILE A 58 -6.58 -7.19 8.15
N PHE A 59 -7.47 -6.87 9.09
CA PHE A 59 -8.91 -6.83 8.85
C PHE A 59 -9.32 -5.39 8.53
N VAL A 60 -10.08 -5.18 7.45
CA VAL A 60 -10.61 -3.88 7.09
C VAL A 60 -12.11 -3.99 6.82
N PRO A 61 -12.96 -3.24 7.55
CA PRO A 61 -14.39 -3.29 7.32
C PRO A 61 -14.80 -2.63 6.01
N ALA A 62 -15.94 -3.05 5.48
CA ALA A 62 -16.55 -2.45 4.30
C ALA A 62 -16.76 -0.94 4.47
N GLY A 63 -16.63 -0.22 3.38
CA GLY A 63 -16.84 1.23 3.35
C GLY A 63 -15.59 2.07 3.63
N GLN A 64 -14.48 1.46 4.01
CA GLN A 64 -13.22 2.19 4.21
C GLN A 64 -12.60 2.59 2.87
N PHE A 65 -12.05 3.80 2.85
CA PHE A 65 -11.26 4.33 1.74
C PHE A 65 -9.97 4.91 2.31
N PHE A 66 -8.83 4.51 1.77
CA PHE A 66 -7.53 4.94 2.28
C PHE A 66 -6.43 4.87 1.21
N THR A 67 -5.29 5.47 1.54
CA THR A 67 -4.06 5.34 0.77
C THR A 67 -3.13 4.35 1.46
N THR A 68 -2.36 3.60 0.68
CA THR A 68 -1.38 2.64 1.21
C THR A 68 -0.06 3.33 1.53
N GLU A 69 0.75 2.68 2.36
CA GLU A 69 2.14 3.07 2.60
C GLU A 69 3.00 2.73 1.38
N ILE A 70 4.20 3.30 1.33
CA ILE A 70 5.16 3.09 0.25
C ILE A 70 6.16 2.01 0.68
N HIS A 71 6.27 0.92 -0.07
CA HIS A 71 7.20 -0.17 0.25
C HIS A 71 8.50 -0.05 -0.56
N LYS A 72 9.62 -0.36 0.08
CA LYS A 72 10.95 -0.33 -0.53
C LYS A 72 11.28 -1.56 -1.37
N LYS A 73 10.50 -2.64 -1.20
CA LYS A 73 10.74 -3.94 -1.84
C LYS A 73 9.45 -4.47 -2.45
N ASP A 74 9.58 -5.25 -3.51
CA ASP A 74 8.46 -6.05 -4.01
C ASP A 74 8.01 -7.03 -2.92
N HIS A 75 6.70 -7.23 -2.81
CA HIS A 75 6.17 -8.20 -1.85
C HIS A 75 4.85 -8.80 -2.33
N PRO A 76 4.57 -10.07 -2.00
CA PRO A 76 3.28 -10.67 -2.31
C PRO A 76 2.20 -10.20 -1.35
N PHE A 77 0.97 -10.20 -1.84
CA PHE A 77 -0.21 -10.01 -1.02
C PHE A 77 -1.25 -11.08 -1.32
N PHE A 78 -2.10 -11.34 -0.34
CA PHE A 78 -3.17 -12.35 -0.43
C PHE A 78 -4.45 -11.74 0.12
N LEU A 79 -5.52 -11.77 -0.69
CA LEU A 79 -6.86 -11.42 -0.23
C LEU A 79 -7.57 -12.72 0.13
N LEU A 80 -7.79 -12.97 1.42
CA LEU A 80 -8.39 -14.20 1.92
C LEU A 80 -9.91 -14.13 2.02
N LYS A 81 -10.45 -12.92 2.19
CA LYS A 81 -11.87 -12.67 2.35
C LYS A 81 -12.24 -11.31 1.77
N GLY A 82 -13.41 -11.21 1.16
CA GLY A 82 -14.05 -9.95 0.80
C GLY A 82 -13.73 -9.46 -0.60
N LYS A 83 -14.07 -8.19 -0.84
CA LYS A 83 -13.93 -7.50 -2.13
C LYS A 83 -13.38 -6.11 -1.91
N LEU A 84 -12.46 -5.70 -2.79
CA LEU A 84 -11.90 -4.35 -2.79
C LEU A 84 -11.58 -3.87 -4.20
N SER A 85 -11.40 -2.56 -4.35
CA SER A 85 -10.84 -1.94 -5.55
C SER A 85 -9.54 -1.24 -5.18
N MET A 86 -8.54 -1.38 -6.03
CA MET A 86 -7.27 -0.66 -5.93
C MET A 86 -7.10 0.22 -7.16
N VAL A 87 -6.67 1.46 -6.97
CA VAL A 87 -6.32 2.37 -8.06
C VAL A 87 -4.81 2.52 -8.11
N SER A 88 -4.24 2.30 -9.28
CA SER A 88 -2.82 2.48 -9.57
C SER A 88 -2.63 3.34 -10.81
N GLU A 89 -1.38 3.62 -11.16
CA GLU A 89 -1.03 4.31 -12.41
C GLU A 89 -1.54 3.59 -13.66
N HIS A 90 -1.85 2.31 -13.54
CA HIS A 90 -2.35 1.47 -14.64
C HIS A 90 -3.89 1.35 -14.67
N GLY A 91 -4.59 2.05 -13.76
CA GLY A 91 -6.05 2.04 -13.69
C GLY A 91 -6.59 1.33 -12.46
N VAL A 92 -7.86 0.92 -12.54
CA VAL A 92 -8.58 0.30 -11.43
C VAL A 92 -8.48 -1.22 -11.53
N LEU A 93 -8.13 -1.86 -10.42
CA LEU A 93 -8.16 -3.30 -10.25
C LEU A 93 -9.23 -3.66 -9.22
N ASN A 94 -10.27 -4.39 -9.66
CA ASN A 94 -11.31 -4.92 -8.79
C ASN A 94 -10.99 -6.37 -8.48
N ILE A 95 -10.85 -6.70 -7.20
CA ILE A 95 -10.49 -8.06 -6.77
C ILE A 95 -11.46 -8.61 -5.73
N GLU A 96 -11.68 -9.91 -5.81
CA GLU A 96 -12.52 -10.70 -4.90
C GLU A 96 -11.73 -11.90 -4.42
N ALA A 97 -11.87 -12.23 -3.13
CA ALA A 97 -11.20 -13.38 -2.53
C ALA A 97 -11.73 -14.72 -3.09
N PRO A 98 -10.88 -15.73 -3.24
CA PRO A 98 -9.44 -15.70 -2.97
C PRO A 98 -8.64 -15.06 -4.12
N TYR A 99 -7.69 -14.24 -3.79
CA TYR A 99 -6.84 -13.56 -4.77
C TYR A 99 -5.44 -13.35 -4.21
N HIS A 100 -4.42 -13.41 -5.05
CA HIS A 100 -3.06 -13.01 -4.69
C HIS A 100 -2.38 -12.26 -5.83
N GLY A 101 -1.40 -11.47 -5.48
CA GLY A 101 -0.61 -10.70 -6.44
C GLY A 101 0.68 -10.21 -5.82
N ILE A 102 1.40 -9.41 -6.60
CA ILE A 102 2.64 -8.78 -6.17
C ILE A 102 2.46 -7.26 -6.17
N THR A 103 2.84 -6.63 -5.07
CA THR A 103 3.00 -5.18 -5.01
C THR A 103 4.45 -4.84 -5.32
N LYS A 104 4.66 -4.04 -6.35
CA LYS A 104 5.99 -3.60 -6.76
C LYS A 104 6.49 -2.48 -5.85
N LYS A 105 7.79 -2.46 -5.61
CA LYS A 105 8.43 -1.39 -4.81
C LYS A 105 8.06 -0.01 -5.34
N GLY A 106 7.87 0.93 -4.42
CA GLY A 106 7.52 2.31 -4.76
C GLY A 106 6.06 2.52 -5.15
N THR A 107 5.21 1.51 -5.03
CA THR A 107 3.78 1.62 -5.32
C THR A 107 3.05 2.21 -4.11
N LYS A 108 2.25 3.25 -4.37
CA LYS A 108 1.24 3.77 -3.44
C LYS A 108 -0.10 3.67 -4.14
N ARG A 109 -1.12 3.19 -3.45
CA ARG A 109 -2.43 2.94 -4.03
C ARG A 109 -3.53 3.65 -3.25
N LEU A 110 -4.62 3.93 -3.96
CA LEU A 110 -5.90 4.28 -3.36
C LEU A 110 -6.70 2.97 -3.28
N VAL A 111 -7.29 2.71 -2.12
CA VAL A 111 -8.02 1.45 -1.87
C VAL A 111 -9.41 1.75 -1.35
N GLN A 112 -10.40 1.09 -1.93
CA GLN A 112 -11.79 1.12 -1.47
C GLN A 112 -12.25 -0.29 -1.12
N ILE A 113 -12.80 -0.45 0.07
CA ILE A 113 -13.26 -1.74 0.58
C ILE A 113 -14.76 -1.86 0.36
N HIS A 114 -15.18 -2.83 -0.44
CA HIS A 114 -16.59 -3.07 -0.77
C HIS A 114 -17.27 -4.05 0.20
N GLU A 115 -16.56 -5.08 0.62
CA GLU A 115 -16.99 -6.05 1.63
C GLU A 115 -15.86 -6.18 2.65
N ASP A 116 -16.17 -6.57 3.89
CA ASP A 116 -15.15 -6.79 4.92
C ASP A 116 -14.04 -7.68 4.37
N VAL A 117 -12.79 -7.24 4.50
CA VAL A 117 -11.64 -7.97 3.96
C VAL A 117 -10.71 -8.48 5.03
N VAL A 118 -10.07 -9.61 4.74
CA VAL A 118 -8.87 -10.10 5.42
C VAL A 118 -7.76 -10.09 4.36
N PHE A 119 -6.72 -9.31 4.61
CA PHE A 119 -5.65 -9.05 3.66
C PHE A 119 -4.30 -9.36 4.30
N ILE A 120 -3.45 -10.10 3.61
CA ILE A 120 -2.13 -10.48 4.11
C ILE A 120 -1.06 -9.94 3.17
N THR A 121 0.00 -9.39 3.74
CA THR A 121 1.25 -9.10 3.04
C THR A 121 2.40 -9.87 3.67
N VAL A 122 3.36 -10.31 2.85
CA VAL A 122 4.53 -11.06 3.28
C VAL A 122 5.78 -10.29 2.86
N HIS A 123 6.64 -9.98 3.81
CA HIS A 123 7.83 -9.15 3.58
C HIS A 123 9.09 -9.94 3.91
N ALA A 124 10.03 -9.98 2.97
CA ALA A 124 11.35 -10.53 3.21
C ALA A 124 12.13 -9.57 4.11
N THR A 125 12.56 -10.03 5.27
CA THR A 125 13.29 -9.23 6.24
C THR A 125 13.97 -10.16 7.25
N ASP A 126 15.12 -9.75 7.75
CA ASP A 126 15.81 -10.41 8.87
C ASP A 126 15.46 -9.80 10.22
N LYS A 127 14.63 -8.77 10.23
CA LYS A 127 14.19 -8.07 11.45
C LYS A 127 13.16 -8.91 12.22
N THR A 128 13.11 -8.72 13.52
CA THR A 128 12.31 -9.56 14.43
C THR A 128 11.27 -8.76 15.23
N THR A 129 11.21 -7.46 15.07
CA THR A 129 10.19 -6.60 15.68
C THR A 129 9.46 -5.81 14.62
N VAL A 130 8.19 -5.48 14.87
CA VAL A 130 7.37 -4.69 13.94
C VAL A 130 8.01 -3.34 13.64
N GLU A 131 8.54 -2.66 14.66
CA GLU A 131 9.20 -1.36 14.50
C GLU A 131 10.40 -1.44 13.54
N GLU A 132 11.26 -2.44 13.74
CA GLU A 132 12.44 -2.65 12.88
C GLU A 132 12.05 -3.03 11.44
N VAL A 133 11.03 -3.89 11.28
CA VAL A 133 10.51 -4.26 9.96
C VAL A 133 9.99 -3.03 9.22
N ARG A 134 9.24 -2.16 9.88
CA ARG A 134 8.73 -0.94 9.25
C ARG A 134 9.86 -0.06 8.72
N LYS A 135 10.95 0.10 9.45
CA LYS A 135 12.13 0.84 8.98
C LYS A 135 12.82 0.17 7.80
N ASP A 136 12.83 -1.16 7.77
CA ASP A 136 13.48 -1.94 6.71
C ASP A 136 12.66 -1.94 5.40
N VAL A 137 11.34 -2.04 5.48
CA VAL A 137 10.49 -2.28 4.31
C VAL A 137 9.69 -1.07 3.84
N LEU A 138 9.50 -0.04 4.67
CA LEU A 138 8.70 1.13 4.34
C LEU A 138 9.57 2.36 4.07
N ALA A 139 9.21 3.11 3.03
CA ALA A 139 9.74 4.45 2.78
C ALA A 139 8.83 5.48 3.46
N GLU A 140 9.42 6.49 4.09
CA GLU A 140 8.66 7.59 4.69
C GLU A 140 8.06 8.52 3.63
N SER A 141 8.74 8.64 2.49
CA SER A 141 8.30 9.46 1.36
C SER A 141 8.84 8.92 0.05
N PHE A 142 8.37 9.47 -1.06
CA PHE A 142 8.91 9.16 -2.39
C PHE A 142 10.32 9.72 -2.64
N ASP A 143 10.87 10.51 -1.72
CA ASP A 143 12.25 11.00 -1.79
C ASP A 143 13.28 9.95 -1.35
N ASP A 144 12.83 8.85 -0.73
CA ASP A 144 13.72 7.75 -0.36
C ASP A 144 14.43 7.19 -1.62
N PRO A 145 15.78 7.03 -1.58
CA PRO A 145 16.54 6.52 -2.72
C PRO A 145 16.07 5.17 -3.26
N ALA A 146 15.46 4.34 -2.42
CA ALA A 146 14.94 3.02 -2.82
C ALA A 146 13.76 3.11 -3.80
N VAL A 147 13.02 4.22 -3.78
CA VAL A 147 11.77 4.39 -4.54
C VAL A 147 11.74 5.65 -5.40
N PHE A 148 12.73 6.51 -5.28
CA PHE A 148 12.82 7.76 -6.05
C PHE A 148 12.81 7.47 -7.56
N LEU A 149 12.03 8.26 -8.31
CA LEU A 149 11.99 8.14 -9.76
C LEU A 149 13.15 8.92 -10.39
N LYS A 150 14.04 8.19 -11.04
CA LYS A 150 15.15 8.78 -11.78
C LYS A 150 14.67 9.20 -13.16
N GLN A 151 14.97 10.42 -13.51
CA GLN A 151 14.76 10.94 -14.86
C GLN A 151 15.90 10.51 -15.80
#